data_93ef88447e3673b32b0d0142b2552a08
#
_entry.id   93ef88447e3673b32b0d0142b2552a08
#
_cell.length_a   1.000
_cell.length_b   1.000
_cell.length_c   1.000
_cell.angle_alpha   90.00
_cell.angle_beta   90.00
_cell.angle_gamma   90.00
#
_symmetry.space_group_name_H-M   'P 1'
#
loop_
_entity.id
_entity.type
_entity.pdbx_description
1 polymer ?
#
loop_
_entity_poly.entity_id
_entity_poly.type
_entity_poly.pdbx_seq_one_letter_code
_entity_poly.pdbx_strand_id
1 'polypeptide(L)'
;MLIRIALFRAVGERGSSLKPGTMKQPASLDAIDRRIVSALQDDGTLSNADLAQTVGASSASCWRRVKALEAAGVLTRTVRLVDPGAVGRGVNVLCNVRMRSHAIEARQDFERFVDGRPEIIESFSMSGEWDYLLRIVVTDVGDYNHFLMQVMLGHPSVAGASSHFALSMTKYTTAIPV
;
A
#
# COMPACT_ATOMS: atom_id res chain seq x y z
N MET A 1 -27.50 -0.55 24.74
CA MET A 1 -26.18 0.06 24.81
C MET A 1 -25.06 -0.95 24.57
N LEU A 2 -25.22 -1.90 23.59
CA LEU A 2 -24.29 -3.04 23.34
C LEU A 2 -23.97 -3.29 21.85
N ILE A 3 -24.35 -2.38 20.94
CA ILE A 3 -24.12 -2.57 19.48
C ILE A 3 -22.95 -1.74 18.95
N ARG A 4 -22.35 -0.87 19.77
CA ARG A 4 -21.30 0.06 19.32
C ARG A 4 -19.86 -0.46 19.43
N ILE A 5 -19.63 -1.60 20.07
CA ILE A 5 -18.28 -2.15 20.29
C ILE A 5 -17.85 -3.15 19.19
N ALA A 6 -18.80 -3.77 18.48
CA ALA A 6 -18.47 -4.74 17.43
C ALA A 6 -18.02 -4.10 16.10
N LEU A 7 -18.36 -2.83 15.82
CA LEU A 7 -18.00 -2.16 14.57
C LEU A 7 -16.56 -1.60 14.57
N PHE A 8 -15.97 -1.38 15.75
CA PHE A 8 -14.62 -0.81 15.85
C PHE A 8 -13.50 -1.85 15.70
N ARG A 9 -13.82 -3.14 15.86
CA ARG A 9 -12.83 -4.23 15.73
C ARG A 9 -12.59 -4.67 14.28
N ALA A 10 -13.49 -4.33 13.36
CA ALA A 10 -13.36 -4.67 11.94
C ALA A 10 -12.58 -3.63 11.12
N VAL A 11 -12.25 -2.46 11.68
CA VAL A 11 -11.48 -1.39 11.02
C VAL A 11 -9.97 -1.57 11.23
N GLY A 12 -9.55 -2.36 12.25
CA GLY A 12 -8.15 -2.58 12.61
C GLY A 12 -7.35 -3.51 11.69
N GLU A 13 -7.99 -4.24 10.78
CA GLU A 13 -7.29 -5.19 9.89
C GLU A 13 -7.10 -4.67 8.45
N ARG A 14 -7.37 -3.41 8.17
CA ARG A 14 -7.24 -2.83 6.83
C ARG A 14 -5.85 -2.29 6.49
N GLY A 15 -4.94 -2.25 7.43
CA GLY A 15 -3.53 -2.01 7.21
C GLY A 15 -2.79 -3.32 7.06
N SER A 16 -2.90 -4.00 5.91
CA SER A 16 -1.93 -5.03 5.58
C SER A 16 -0.62 -4.33 5.29
N SER A 17 0.15 -4.04 6.36
CA SER A 17 1.56 -3.80 6.19
C SER A 17 2.11 -5.02 5.44
N LEU A 18 2.71 -4.80 4.30
CA LEU A 18 3.62 -5.76 3.69
C LEU A 18 4.72 -5.98 4.73
N LYS A 19 4.54 -7.00 5.61
CA LYS A 19 5.49 -7.28 6.68
C LYS A 19 6.84 -7.51 6.04
N PRO A 20 7.86 -6.71 6.37
CA PRO A 20 9.20 -6.96 5.88
C PRO A 20 9.67 -8.32 6.43
N GLY A 21 10.22 -9.16 5.57
CA GLY A 21 11.20 -10.11 6.02
C GLY A 21 10.91 -11.58 6.00
N THR A 22 9.92 -12.08 5.27
CA THR A 22 10.05 -13.46 4.79
C THR A 22 10.21 -13.37 3.28
N MET A 23 11.41 -13.60 2.76
CA MET A 23 11.59 -13.85 1.32
C MET A 23 10.76 -15.09 1.01
N LYS A 24 9.49 -14.87 0.60
CA LYS A 24 8.69 -15.94 0.01
C LYS A 24 9.44 -16.37 -1.25
N GLN A 25 9.68 -17.66 -1.40
CA GLN A 25 10.18 -18.16 -2.68
C GLN A 25 9.18 -17.71 -3.77
N PRO A 26 9.68 -17.14 -4.89
CA PRO A 26 8.79 -16.73 -5.97
C PRO A 26 7.93 -17.91 -6.40
N ALA A 27 6.62 -17.68 -6.55
CA ALA A 27 5.73 -18.70 -7.08
C ALA A 27 6.14 -19.02 -8.52
N SER A 28 6.21 -20.29 -8.87
CA SER A 28 6.44 -20.70 -10.26
C SER A 28 5.15 -20.47 -11.04
N LEU A 29 5.14 -19.45 -11.90
CA LEU A 29 4.01 -19.11 -12.76
C LEU A 29 4.23 -19.68 -14.16
N ASP A 30 3.28 -20.47 -14.65
CA ASP A 30 3.27 -20.87 -16.05
C ASP A 30 2.74 -19.76 -16.97
N ALA A 31 2.74 -19.99 -18.28
CA ALA A 31 2.32 -18.99 -19.26
C ALA A 31 0.82 -18.58 -19.10
N ILE A 32 -0.03 -19.46 -18.61
CA ILE A 32 -1.45 -19.16 -18.38
C ILE A 32 -1.58 -18.36 -17.09
N ASP A 33 -0.86 -18.72 -16.03
CA ASP A 33 -0.87 -17.98 -14.75
C ASP A 33 -0.41 -16.54 -14.97
N ARG A 34 0.66 -16.31 -15.75
CA ARG A 34 1.12 -14.95 -16.10
C ARG A 34 0.05 -14.15 -16.82
N ARG A 35 -0.65 -14.75 -17.78
CA ARG A 35 -1.76 -14.08 -18.49
C ARG A 35 -2.92 -13.76 -17.56
N ILE A 36 -3.27 -14.66 -16.64
CA ILE A 36 -4.30 -14.42 -15.61
C ILE A 36 -3.90 -13.26 -14.71
N VAL A 37 -2.68 -13.25 -14.19
CA VAL A 37 -2.17 -12.18 -13.32
C VAL A 37 -2.16 -10.85 -14.06
N SER A 38 -1.67 -10.81 -15.32
CA SER A 38 -1.68 -9.59 -16.13
C SER A 38 -3.10 -9.05 -16.34
N ALA A 39 -4.03 -9.90 -16.81
CA ALA A 39 -5.40 -9.50 -17.08
C ALA A 39 -6.11 -8.96 -15.82
N LEU A 40 -5.91 -9.59 -14.65
CA LEU A 40 -6.52 -9.15 -13.39
C LEU A 40 -5.83 -7.93 -12.78
N GLN A 41 -4.60 -7.62 -13.15
CA GLN A 41 -3.96 -6.34 -12.80
C GLN A 41 -4.50 -5.19 -13.63
N ASP A 42 -4.88 -5.45 -14.89
CA ASP A 42 -5.47 -4.45 -15.78
C ASP A 42 -6.94 -4.21 -15.45
N ASP A 43 -7.70 -5.28 -15.21
CA ASP A 43 -9.12 -5.22 -14.80
C ASP A 43 -9.47 -6.30 -13.79
N GLY A 44 -9.49 -5.91 -12.52
CA GLY A 44 -9.90 -6.79 -11.40
C GLY A 44 -11.40 -7.10 -11.34
N THR A 45 -12.23 -6.56 -12.26
CA THR A 45 -13.68 -6.78 -12.30
C THR A 45 -14.10 -7.86 -13.30
N LEU A 46 -13.17 -8.41 -14.08
CA LEU A 46 -13.44 -9.44 -15.07
C LEU A 46 -14.21 -10.63 -14.47
N SER A 47 -15.29 -11.04 -15.12
CA SER A 47 -15.95 -12.29 -14.78
C SER A 47 -15.04 -13.48 -15.12
N ASN A 48 -15.29 -14.63 -14.50
CA ASN A 48 -14.52 -15.83 -14.78
C ASN A 48 -14.64 -16.27 -16.26
N ALA A 49 -15.77 -15.97 -16.92
CA ALA A 49 -15.97 -16.26 -18.33
C ALA A 49 -15.12 -15.32 -19.23
N ASP A 50 -15.13 -14.02 -18.94
CA ASP A 50 -14.36 -13.00 -19.67
C ASP A 50 -12.85 -13.25 -19.50
N LEU A 51 -12.43 -13.54 -18.26
CA LEU A 51 -11.04 -13.90 -17.96
C LEU A 51 -10.60 -15.15 -18.78
N ALA A 52 -11.44 -16.18 -18.82
CA ALA A 52 -11.16 -17.41 -19.57
C ALA A 52 -10.98 -17.12 -21.07
N GLN A 53 -11.83 -16.30 -21.63
CA GLN A 53 -11.71 -15.86 -23.02
C GLN A 53 -10.42 -15.06 -23.26
N THR A 54 -10.12 -14.09 -22.38
CA THR A 54 -8.94 -13.24 -22.46
C THR A 54 -7.63 -14.04 -22.43
N VAL A 55 -7.55 -15.05 -21.54
CA VAL A 55 -6.31 -15.82 -21.37
C VAL A 55 -6.24 -17.08 -22.24
N GLY A 56 -7.31 -17.41 -23.01
CA GLY A 56 -7.35 -18.57 -23.89
C GLY A 56 -7.39 -19.90 -23.12
N ALA A 57 -8.22 -19.98 -22.05
CA ALA A 57 -8.38 -21.19 -21.24
C ALA A 57 -9.86 -21.46 -20.96
N SER A 58 -10.20 -22.64 -20.39
CA SER A 58 -11.58 -22.90 -19.95
C SER A 58 -11.89 -22.17 -18.63
N SER A 59 -13.17 -21.79 -18.43
CA SER A 59 -13.63 -21.11 -17.20
C SER A 59 -13.31 -21.94 -15.95
N ALA A 60 -13.45 -23.26 -15.99
CA ALA A 60 -13.12 -24.14 -14.88
C ALA A 60 -11.60 -24.13 -14.56
N SER A 61 -10.76 -24.09 -15.59
CA SER A 61 -9.30 -23.96 -15.43
C SER A 61 -8.93 -22.60 -14.83
N CYS A 62 -9.49 -21.49 -15.35
CA CYS A 62 -9.24 -20.16 -14.83
C CYS A 62 -9.65 -20.03 -13.35
N TRP A 63 -10.85 -20.46 -12.99
CA TRP A 63 -11.30 -20.42 -11.60
C TRP A 63 -10.35 -21.16 -10.66
N ARG A 64 -9.96 -22.38 -11.00
CA ARG A 64 -9.02 -23.16 -10.19
C ARG A 64 -7.67 -22.48 -10.04
N ARG A 65 -7.14 -21.87 -11.14
CA ARG A 65 -5.85 -21.17 -11.14
C ARG A 65 -5.91 -19.89 -10.32
N VAL A 66 -6.96 -19.09 -10.45
CA VAL A 66 -7.17 -17.89 -9.62
C VAL A 66 -7.16 -18.26 -8.15
N LYS A 67 -7.91 -19.33 -7.75
CA LYS A 67 -7.89 -19.81 -6.35
C LYS A 67 -6.52 -20.28 -5.89
N ALA A 68 -5.75 -20.92 -6.74
CA ALA A 68 -4.37 -21.32 -6.43
C ALA A 68 -3.45 -20.10 -6.27
N LEU A 69 -3.57 -19.08 -7.13
CA LEU A 69 -2.80 -17.83 -7.07
C LEU A 69 -3.15 -17.00 -5.83
N GLU A 70 -4.44 -16.96 -5.45
CA GLU A 70 -4.88 -16.36 -4.18
C GLU A 70 -4.28 -17.10 -2.98
N ALA A 71 -4.40 -18.43 -2.95
CA ALA A 71 -3.84 -19.25 -1.86
C ALA A 71 -2.32 -19.13 -1.74
N ALA A 72 -1.60 -19.00 -2.87
CA ALA A 72 -0.17 -18.77 -2.90
C ALA A 72 0.22 -17.33 -2.52
N GLY A 73 -0.76 -16.42 -2.38
CA GLY A 73 -0.54 -15.00 -2.08
C GLY A 73 0.08 -14.21 -3.22
N VAL A 74 -0.05 -14.71 -4.47
CA VAL A 74 0.29 -13.96 -5.70
C VAL A 74 -0.77 -12.91 -5.98
N LEU A 75 -2.04 -13.31 -5.94
CA LEU A 75 -3.18 -12.40 -5.94
C LEU A 75 -3.59 -12.13 -4.49
N THR A 76 -3.53 -10.88 -4.06
CA THR A 76 -3.74 -10.52 -2.65
C THR A 76 -5.15 -10.00 -2.38
N ARG A 77 -5.58 -8.99 -3.14
CA ARG A 77 -6.89 -8.34 -2.97
C ARG A 77 -7.27 -7.54 -4.21
N THR A 78 -8.56 -7.31 -4.38
CA THR A 78 -9.11 -6.36 -5.35
C THR A 78 -9.59 -5.13 -4.63
N VAL A 79 -9.21 -3.93 -5.11
CA VAL A 79 -9.62 -2.63 -4.55
C VAL A 79 -10.08 -1.70 -5.67
N ARG A 80 -10.94 -0.74 -5.31
CA ARG A 80 -11.22 0.40 -6.18
C ARG A 80 -10.24 1.50 -5.90
N LEU A 81 -9.57 2.00 -6.92
CA LEU A 81 -8.69 3.16 -6.83
C LEU A 81 -9.53 4.43 -6.80
N VAL A 82 -9.11 5.39 -5.99
CA VAL A 82 -9.76 6.69 -5.85
C VAL A 82 -8.79 7.77 -6.33
N ASP A 83 -9.29 8.71 -7.12
CA ASP A 83 -8.52 9.91 -7.48
C ASP A 83 -8.40 10.82 -6.24
N PRO A 84 -7.19 11.03 -5.72
CA PRO A 84 -6.98 11.87 -4.54
C PRO A 84 -7.46 13.31 -4.74
N GLY A 85 -7.31 13.86 -5.94
CA GLY A 85 -7.79 15.21 -6.27
C GLY A 85 -9.31 15.31 -6.20
N ALA A 86 -10.03 14.30 -6.70
CA ALA A 86 -11.50 14.27 -6.67
C ALA A 86 -12.08 14.20 -5.24
N VAL A 87 -11.29 13.74 -4.27
CA VAL A 87 -11.69 13.68 -2.83
C VAL A 87 -10.99 14.75 -1.99
N GLY A 88 -10.46 15.80 -2.63
CA GLY A 88 -9.83 16.92 -1.94
C GLY A 88 -8.47 16.61 -1.30
N ARG A 89 -7.78 15.56 -1.74
CA ARG A 89 -6.45 15.14 -1.26
C ARG A 89 -5.39 15.29 -2.36
N GLY A 90 -5.38 16.47 -3.02
CA GLY A 90 -4.57 16.70 -4.24
C GLY A 90 -3.08 16.95 -3.98
N VAL A 91 -2.69 17.27 -2.75
CA VAL A 91 -1.28 17.54 -2.43
C VAL A 91 -0.57 16.25 -2.06
N ASN A 92 0.44 15.88 -2.86
CA ASN A 92 1.32 14.74 -2.63
C ASN A 92 2.68 15.20 -2.13
N VAL A 93 3.16 14.63 -1.03
CA VAL A 93 4.46 14.93 -0.45
C VAL A 93 5.25 13.64 -0.27
N LEU A 94 6.50 13.65 -0.72
CA LEU A 94 7.50 12.64 -0.41
C LEU A 94 8.33 13.15 0.77
N CYS A 95 8.19 12.49 1.91
CA CYS A 95 8.83 12.91 3.16
C CYS A 95 9.86 11.87 3.59
N ASN A 96 11.13 12.26 3.54
CA ASN A 96 12.21 11.48 4.13
C ASN A 96 12.24 11.71 5.64
N VAL A 97 12.39 10.64 6.40
CA VAL A 97 12.43 10.69 7.87
C VAL A 97 13.73 10.09 8.38
N ARG A 98 14.34 10.76 9.35
CA ARG A 98 15.50 10.29 10.09
C ARG A 98 15.08 9.95 11.51
N MET A 99 15.49 8.78 11.97
CA MET A 99 15.23 8.30 13.32
C MET A 99 16.27 8.82 14.31
N ARG A 100 15.85 9.00 15.57
CA ARG A 100 16.79 9.31 16.69
C ARG A 100 17.56 8.08 17.15
N SER A 101 16.96 6.91 16.98
CA SER A 101 17.51 5.64 17.42
C SER A 101 17.12 4.53 16.44
N HIS A 102 18.06 3.63 16.18
CA HIS A 102 17.83 2.43 15.36
C HIS A 102 17.46 1.19 16.21
N ALA A 103 17.21 1.37 17.52
CA ALA A 103 16.70 0.31 18.36
C ALA A 103 15.39 -0.28 17.79
N ILE A 104 15.22 -1.58 17.98
CA ILE A 104 14.06 -2.32 17.42
C ILE A 104 12.75 -1.71 17.92
N GLU A 105 12.71 -1.37 19.21
CA GLU A 105 11.53 -0.79 19.86
C GLU A 105 11.16 0.57 19.25
N ALA A 106 12.15 1.42 19.00
CA ALA A 106 11.94 2.75 18.40
C ALA A 106 11.39 2.63 16.96
N ARG A 107 11.92 1.67 16.17
CA ARG A 107 11.42 1.42 14.81
C ARG A 107 9.99 0.87 14.82
N GLN A 108 9.71 -0.12 15.66
CA GLN A 108 8.38 -0.70 15.80
C GLN A 108 7.36 0.33 16.28
N ASP A 109 7.75 1.24 17.16
CA ASP A 109 6.89 2.32 17.63
C ASP A 109 6.56 3.29 16.50
N PHE A 110 7.56 3.71 15.74
CA PHE A 110 7.37 4.56 14.56
C PHE A 110 6.52 3.86 13.48
N GLU A 111 6.74 2.59 13.19
CA GLU A 111 5.95 1.84 12.21
C GLU A 111 4.48 1.71 12.63
N ARG A 112 4.19 1.51 13.93
CA ARG A 112 2.81 1.56 14.44
C ARG A 112 2.19 2.95 14.31
N PHE A 113 2.98 3.98 14.57
CA PHE A 113 2.54 5.37 14.38
C PHE A 113 2.17 5.62 12.93
N VAL A 114 3.02 5.23 11.97
CA VAL A 114 2.77 5.36 10.52
C VAL A 114 1.52 4.60 10.10
N ASP A 115 1.34 3.36 10.55
CA ASP A 115 0.17 2.51 10.22
C ASP A 115 -1.15 3.12 10.70
N GLY A 116 -1.12 3.89 11.78
CA GLY A 116 -2.29 4.61 12.31
C GLY A 116 -2.61 5.94 11.63
N ARG A 117 -1.87 6.35 10.59
CA ARG A 117 -2.03 7.66 9.94
C ARG A 117 -2.64 7.55 8.54
N PRO A 118 -3.90 7.95 8.36
CA PRO A 118 -4.57 7.84 7.05
C PRO A 118 -3.97 8.76 5.99
N GLU A 119 -3.25 9.81 6.38
CA GLU A 119 -2.54 10.70 5.46
C GLU A 119 -1.33 10.01 4.81
N ILE A 120 -0.73 9.04 5.48
CA ILE A 120 0.42 8.28 4.98
C ILE A 120 -0.10 7.08 4.19
N ILE A 121 0.04 7.12 2.88
CA ILE A 121 -0.47 6.07 1.99
C ILE A 121 0.59 5.04 1.60
N GLU A 122 1.87 5.39 1.71
CA GLU A 122 3.01 4.49 1.49
C GLU A 122 4.13 4.81 2.47
N SER A 123 4.84 3.77 2.92
CA SER A 123 6.02 3.87 3.78
C SER A 123 7.05 2.84 3.37
N PHE A 124 8.27 3.30 3.15
CA PHE A 124 9.41 2.46 2.79
C PHE A 124 10.51 2.63 3.82
N SER A 125 11.03 1.52 4.35
CA SER A 125 12.30 1.53 5.07
C SER A 125 13.44 1.64 4.06
N MET A 126 14.34 2.57 4.28
CA MET A 126 15.37 2.95 3.32
C MET A 126 16.75 2.48 3.76
N SER A 127 17.62 2.20 2.80
CA SER A 127 19.06 2.09 3.02
C SER A 127 19.71 3.44 2.66
N GLY A 128 20.61 3.94 3.49
CA GLY A 128 21.34 5.18 3.22
C GLY A 128 21.13 6.26 4.28
N GLU A 129 21.11 7.51 3.86
CA GLU A 129 21.08 8.67 4.76
C GLU A 129 19.78 8.79 5.56
N TRP A 130 18.65 8.41 4.95
CA TRP A 130 17.32 8.49 5.53
C TRP A 130 16.82 7.10 5.89
N ASP A 131 16.11 7.00 7.01
CA ASP A 131 15.61 5.72 7.51
C ASP A 131 14.28 5.29 6.88
N TYR A 132 13.42 6.27 6.58
CA TYR A 132 12.14 6.03 5.93
C TYR A 132 11.85 7.07 4.85
N LEU A 133 11.15 6.62 3.80
CA LEU A 133 10.48 7.49 2.83
C LEU A 133 8.98 7.24 2.96
N LEU A 134 8.24 8.33 3.20
CA LEU A 134 6.78 8.31 3.31
C LEU A 134 6.18 9.04 2.11
N ARG A 135 5.09 8.49 1.56
CA ARG A 135 4.22 9.23 0.67
C ARG A 135 2.99 9.67 1.43
N ILE A 136 2.79 10.97 1.49
CA ILE A 136 1.75 11.62 2.28
C ILE A 136 0.80 12.35 1.33
N VAL A 137 -0.51 12.23 1.55
CA VAL A 137 -1.54 12.92 0.79
C VAL A 137 -2.38 13.78 1.72
N VAL A 138 -2.46 15.06 1.40
CA VAL A 138 -3.14 16.08 2.22
C VAL A 138 -3.99 17.00 1.34
N THR A 139 -4.80 17.85 1.97
CA THR A 139 -5.69 18.79 1.28
C THR A 139 -4.91 19.96 0.67
N ASP A 140 -3.99 20.54 1.44
CA ASP A 140 -3.19 21.70 1.06
C ASP A 140 -1.86 21.75 1.82
N VAL A 141 -1.07 22.78 1.55
CA VAL A 141 0.24 23.00 2.19
C VAL A 141 0.11 23.30 3.69
N GLY A 142 -0.97 23.96 4.11
CA GLY A 142 -1.24 24.26 5.52
C GLY A 142 -1.53 22.99 6.32
N ASP A 143 -2.35 22.09 5.76
CA ASP A 143 -2.63 20.76 6.31
C ASP A 143 -1.35 19.94 6.45
N TYR A 144 -0.49 19.95 5.41
CA TYR A 144 0.82 19.31 5.49
C TYR A 144 1.71 19.92 6.58
N ASN A 145 1.78 21.25 6.67
CA ASN A 145 2.60 21.91 7.68
C ASN A 145 2.14 21.53 9.10
N HIS A 146 0.82 21.49 9.34
CA HIS A 146 0.28 21.03 10.60
C HIS A 146 0.69 19.58 10.90
N PHE A 147 0.50 18.68 9.92
CA PHE A 147 0.90 17.28 10.05
C PHE A 147 2.40 17.14 10.35
N LEU A 148 3.26 17.85 9.60
CA LEU A 148 4.71 17.79 9.79
C LEU A 148 5.11 18.26 11.18
N MET A 149 4.66 19.45 11.58
CA MET A 149 5.15 20.11 12.80
C MET A 149 4.55 19.51 14.05
N GLN A 150 3.25 19.19 14.05
CA GLN A 150 2.53 18.77 15.26
C GLN A 150 2.47 17.25 15.41
N VAL A 151 2.54 16.52 14.29
CA VAL A 151 2.32 15.07 14.29
C VAL A 151 3.63 14.33 14.05
N MET A 152 4.32 14.61 12.94
CA MET A 152 5.52 13.87 12.54
C MET A 152 6.73 14.23 13.41
N LEU A 153 7.09 15.51 13.49
CA LEU A 153 8.24 15.99 14.28
C LEU A 153 7.99 15.93 15.79
N GLY A 154 6.72 15.85 16.20
CA GLY A 154 6.33 15.59 17.59
C GLY A 154 6.56 14.15 18.05
N HIS A 155 6.78 13.21 17.14
CA HIS A 155 7.00 11.81 17.50
C HIS A 155 8.40 11.61 18.13
N PRO A 156 8.49 10.95 19.31
CA PRO A 156 9.75 10.86 20.07
C PRO A 156 10.88 10.16 19.30
N SER A 157 10.56 9.24 18.41
CA SER A 157 11.54 8.49 17.62
C SER A 157 12.05 9.26 16.40
N VAL A 158 11.48 10.43 16.03
CA VAL A 158 11.86 11.20 14.85
C VAL A 158 12.94 12.24 15.21
N ALA A 159 14.08 12.18 14.52
CA ALA A 159 15.15 13.16 14.64
C ALA A 159 14.96 14.35 13.70
N GLY A 160 14.39 14.10 12.52
CA GLY A 160 14.15 15.13 11.50
C GLY A 160 13.46 14.56 10.28
N ALA A 161 13.01 15.47 9.42
CA ALA A 161 12.36 15.14 8.16
C ALA A 161 12.79 16.12 7.05
N SER A 162 12.75 15.61 5.80
CA SER A 162 12.95 16.43 4.59
C SER A 162 11.81 16.15 3.64
N SER A 163 11.10 17.20 3.23
CA SER A 163 9.84 17.11 2.50
C SER A 163 9.99 17.64 1.09
N HIS A 164 9.46 16.89 0.12
CA HIS A 164 9.45 17.24 -1.29
C HIS A 164 8.01 17.19 -1.80
N PHE A 165 7.49 18.34 -2.21
CA PHE A 165 6.17 18.41 -2.84
C PHE A 165 6.27 17.89 -4.27
N ALA A 166 5.46 16.87 -4.60
CA ALA A 166 5.36 16.37 -5.95
C ALA A 166 4.56 17.39 -6.80
N LEU A 167 5.19 17.97 -7.80
CA LEU A 167 4.54 18.94 -8.69
C LEU A 167 3.54 18.27 -9.64
N SER A 168 3.84 17.03 -10.05
CA SER A 168 2.95 16.21 -10.86
C SER A 168 3.31 14.73 -10.70
N MET A 169 2.34 13.87 -10.93
CA MET A 169 2.54 12.42 -11.04
C MET A 169 2.65 12.05 -12.51
N THR A 170 3.87 11.80 -12.99
CA THR A 170 4.13 11.53 -14.42
C THR A 170 3.83 10.09 -14.81
N LYS A 171 3.80 9.19 -13.85
CA LYS A 171 3.41 7.78 -14.04
C LYS A 171 2.83 7.21 -12.74
N TYR A 172 1.69 6.55 -12.88
CA TYR A 172 1.11 5.73 -11.83
C TYR A 172 0.61 4.40 -12.43
N THR A 173 0.98 3.31 -11.82
CA THR A 173 0.47 1.98 -12.15
C THR A 173 0.57 1.08 -10.93
N THR A 174 -0.41 0.19 -10.76
CA THR A 174 -0.37 -0.90 -9.77
C THR A 174 0.07 -2.21 -10.42
N ALA A 175 0.23 -2.25 -11.75
CA ALA A 175 0.63 -3.44 -12.48
C ALA A 175 2.14 -3.71 -12.31
N ILE A 176 2.45 -4.92 -11.86
CA ILE A 176 3.82 -5.44 -11.69
C ILE A 176 4.12 -6.35 -12.88
N PRO A 177 5.28 -6.23 -13.55
CA PRO A 177 5.69 -7.15 -14.61
C PRO A 177 5.79 -8.59 -14.10
N VAL A 178 5.20 -9.57 -14.81
CA VAL A 178 5.16 -10.99 -14.45
C VAL A 178 5.58 -11.90 -15.60
#